data_35c1c9d048668285027232555e4e37ec
#
_entry.id   35c1c9d048668285027232555e4e37ec
#
_cell.length_a   1.000
_cell.length_b   1.000
_cell.length_c   1.000
_cell.angle_alpha   90.00
_cell.angle_beta   90.00
_cell.angle_gamma   90.00
#
_symmetry.space_group_name_H-M   'P 1'
#
loop_
_entity.id
_entity.type
_entity.pdbx_description
1 polymer ?
#
loop_
_entity_poly.entity_id
_entity_poly.type
_entity_poly.pdbx_seq_one_letter_code
_entity_poly.pdbx_strand_id
1 'polypeptide(L)'
;MGKRIRAQRKGSSPHYRVSSHRFGGESRLPRVNGEMGKITEIIHSSGHTAPLARLSLEDGTSTVVVATEGLAIGQSIAIGDKVQLKPGNISSLAHIPEGTPIN
;
A
#
# COMPACT_ATOMS: atom_id res chain seq x y z
N MET A 1 -41.06 17.53 9.74
CA MET A 1 -39.68 17.86 9.38
C MET A 1 -39.12 16.91 8.33
N GLY A 2 -38.43 17.46 7.35
CA GLY A 2 -37.88 16.67 6.25
C GLY A 2 -36.65 15.87 6.61
N LYS A 3 -36.38 14.84 5.84
CA LYS A 3 -35.14 14.07 5.93
C LYS A 3 -34.00 14.83 5.25
N ARG A 4 -32.77 14.48 5.57
CA ARG A 4 -31.62 15.04 4.86
C ARG A 4 -31.70 14.73 3.38
N ILE A 5 -31.31 15.67 2.54
CA ILE A 5 -31.22 15.43 1.10
C ILE A 5 -30.15 14.39 0.78
N ARG A 6 -30.26 13.79 -0.41
CA ARG A 6 -29.35 12.70 -0.82
C ARG A 6 -27.88 13.13 -0.79
N ALA A 7 -27.56 14.35 -1.22
CA ALA A 7 -26.20 14.88 -1.22
C ALA A 7 -25.61 14.98 0.20
N GLN A 8 -26.42 15.36 1.18
CA GLN A 8 -25.97 15.41 2.58
C GLN A 8 -25.74 14.02 3.17
N ARG A 9 -26.53 13.02 2.74
CA ARG A 9 -26.37 11.65 3.23
C ARG A 9 -25.10 10.98 2.72
N LYS A 10 -24.64 11.34 1.53
CA LYS A 10 -23.43 10.77 0.93
C LYS A 10 -22.17 11.02 1.76
N GLY A 11 -22.11 12.11 2.52
CA GLY A 11 -20.95 12.46 3.32
C GLY A 11 -20.91 11.81 4.70
N SER A 12 -22.04 11.37 5.25
CA SER A 12 -22.10 10.90 6.63
C SER A 12 -22.81 9.57 6.82
N SER A 13 -23.55 9.10 5.81
CA SER A 13 -24.30 7.86 5.93
C SER A 13 -23.40 6.63 5.76
N PRO A 14 -23.60 5.57 6.58
CA PRO A 14 -22.85 4.32 6.42
C PRO A 14 -23.09 3.64 5.08
N HIS A 15 -24.21 3.92 4.38
CA HIS A 15 -24.49 3.39 3.06
C HIS A 15 -23.50 3.86 1.98
N TYR A 16 -22.84 4.98 2.21
CA TYR A 16 -21.90 5.56 1.25
C TYR A 16 -20.43 5.43 1.71
N ARG A 17 -20.17 4.56 2.67
CA ARG A 17 -18.84 4.30 3.18
C ARG A 17 -18.46 2.85 2.95
N VAL A 18 -17.18 2.64 2.66
CA VAL A 18 -16.63 1.29 2.53
C VAL A 18 -16.43 0.71 3.93
N SER A 19 -16.81 -0.56 4.11
CA SER A 19 -16.64 -1.27 5.36
C SER A 19 -15.16 -1.63 5.57
N SER A 20 -14.53 -1.03 6.58
CA SER A 20 -13.10 -1.24 6.82
C SER A 20 -12.75 -2.58 7.45
N HIS A 21 -13.72 -3.28 8.08
CA HIS A 21 -13.41 -4.58 8.70
C HIS A 21 -13.22 -5.72 7.68
N ARG A 22 -13.51 -5.48 6.40
CA ARG A 22 -13.21 -6.42 5.32
C ARG A 22 -11.83 -6.18 4.71
N PHE A 23 -11.13 -5.13 5.15
CA PHE A 23 -9.79 -4.84 4.65
C PHE A 23 -8.79 -5.86 5.18
N GLY A 24 -7.87 -6.28 4.34
CA GLY A 24 -6.78 -7.18 4.71
C GLY A 24 -5.70 -6.52 5.54
N GLY A 25 -5.78 -5.23 5.75
CA GLY A 25 -4.85 -4.43 6.53
C GLY A 25 -4.82 -3.00 6.06
N GLU A 26 -4.15 -2.14 6.80
CA GLU A 26 -3.94 -0.76 6.41
C GLU A 26 -2.65 -0.67 5.59
N SER A 27 -2.77 -0.19 4.36
CA SER A 27 -1.61 -0.04 3.47
C SER A 27 -0.83 1.21 3.86
N ARG A 28 0.42 1.03 4.29
CA ARG A 28 1.34 2.13 4.62
C ARG A 28 2.74 1.82 4.16
N LEU A 29 3.41 2.82 3.62
CA LEU A 29 4.82 2.69 3.31
C LEU A 29 5.65 2.70 4.61
N PRO A 30 6.69 1.86 4.71
CA PRO A 30 7.55 1.87 5.88
C PRO A 30 8.36 3.17 5.97
N ARG A 31 8.57 3.64 7.19
CA ARG A 31 9.34 4.86 7.48
C ARG A 31 10.78 4.54 7.82
N VAL A 32 11.42 3.74 7.01
CA VAL A 32 12.81 3.34 7.19
C VAL A 32 13.63 3.75 5.96
N ASN A 33 14.91 3.90 6.13
CA ASN A 33 15.81 4.31 5.05
C ASN A 33 17.06 3.42 5.08
N GLY A 34 17.40 2.89 3.90
CA GLY A 34 18.57 2.04 3.76
C GLY A 34 18.37 0.59 4.21
N GLU A 35 17.16 0.17 4.43
CA GLU A 35 16.83 -1.20 4.81
C GLU A 35 16.36 -2.03 3.63
N MET A 36 16.48 -3.35 3.80
CA MET A 36 15.92 -4.32 2.88
C MET A 36 14.71 -4.99 3.53
N GLY A 37 13.67 -5.18 2.75
CA GLY A 37 12.51 -5.93 3.18
C GLY A 37 12.33 -7.15 2.30
N LYS A 38 11.53 -8.10 2.78
CA LYS A 38 11.20 -9.31 2.03
C LYS A 38 9.69 -9.48 2.00
N ILE A 39 9.17 -9.81 0.84
CA ILE A 39 7.74 -10.10 0.68
C ILE A 39 7.47 -11.49 1.25
N THR A 40 6.67 -11.56 2.30
CA THR A 40 6.32 -12.80 2.96
C THR A 40 5.00 -13.37 2.48
N GLU A 41 4.07 -12.49 2.09
CA GLU A 41 2.72 -12.90 1.71
C GLU A 41 2.09 -11.87 0.79
N ILE A 42 1.29 -12.33 -0.16
CA ILE A 42 0.44 -11.48 -0.98
C ILE A 42 -1.00 -11.83 -0.63
N ILE A 43 -1.76 -10.85 -0.14
CA ILE A 43 -3.11 -11.06 0.38
C ILE A 43 -4.15 -10.32 -0.45
N HIS A 44 -5.31 -10.94 -0.61
CA HIS A 44 -6.46 -10.29 -1.20
C HIS A 44 -7.16 -9.43 -0.13
N SER A 45 -7.42 -8.18 -0.43
CA SER A 45 -8.17 -7.29 0.43
C SER A 45 -9.44 -6.84 -0.26
N SER A 46 -10.59 -7.16 0.32
CA SER A 46 -11.89 -6.86 -0.28
C SER A 46 -12.15 -5.36 -0.46
N GLY A 47 -11.52 -4.53 0.36
CA GLY A 47 -11.69 -3.08 0.30
C GLY A 47 -10.73 -2.36 -0.62
N HIS A 48 -9.77 -3.08 -1.19
CA HIS A 48 -8.74 -2.52 -2.08
C HIS A 48 -8.90 -3.09 -3.48
N THR A 49 -8.61 -2.28 -4.50
CA THR A 49 -8.65 -2.71 -5.90
C THR A 49 -7.46 -3.57 -6.28
N ALA A 50 -6.32 -3.34 -5.62
CA ALA A 50 -5.12 -4.13 -5.81
C ALA A 50 -4.89 -5.09 -4.62
N PRO A 51 -4.20 -6.23 -4.81
CA PRO A 51 -3.79 -7.04 -3.68
C PRO A 51 -2.79 -6.30 -2.81
N LEU A 52 -2.69 -6.71 -1.54
CA LEU A 52 -1.72 -6.16 -0.59
C LEU A 52 -0.57 -7.15 -0.40
N ALA A 53 0.62 -6.63 -0.19
CA ALA A 53 1.80 -7.43 0.09
C ALA A 53 2.27 -7.18 1.52
N ARG A 54 2.55 -8.25 2.24
CA ARG A 54 3.15 -8.14 3.57
C ARG A 54 4.66 -8.10 3.43
N LEU A 55 5.24 -7.02 3.92
CA LEU A 55 6.66 -6.77 3.84
C LEU A 55 7.29 -6.93 5.22
N SER A 56 8.24 -7.87 5.35
CA SER A 56 8.98 -8.07 6.58
C SER A 56 10.31 -7.32 6.50
N LEU A 57 10.57 -6.46 7.47
CA LEU A 57 11.77 -5.64 7.53
C LEU A 57 12.87 -6.33 8.34
N GLU A 58 14.10 -5.87 8.19
CA GLU A 58 15.28 -6.44 8.87
C GLU A 58 15.21 -6.32 10.39
N ASP A 59 14.54 -5.28 10.90
CA ASP A 59 14.37 -5.07 12.34
C ASP A 59 13.32 -5.97 12.99
N GLY A 60 12.69 -6.85 12.22
CA GLY A 60 11.64 -7.75 12.69
C GLY A 60 10.23 -7.19 12.62
N THR A 61 10.05 -5.93 12.27
CA THR A 61 8.72 -5.37 12.07
C THR A 61 8.17 -5.77 10.71
N SER A 62 6.85 -5.76 10.56
CA SER A 62 6.19 -6.00 9.29
C SER A 62 5.22 -4.88 8.98
N THR A 63 5.08 -4.59 7.71
CA THR A 63 4.12 -3.60 7.21
C THR A 63 3.40 -4.17 6.00
N VAL A 64 2.27 -3.58 5.67
CA VAL A 64 1.47 -3.97 4.52
C VAL A 64 1.51 -2.83 3.51
N VAL A 65 1.85 -3.15 2.27
CA VAL A 65 1.92 -2.19 1.18
C VAL A 65 1.08 -2.68 0.01
N VAL A 66 0.74 -1.77 -0.88
CA VAL A 66 0.06 -2.15 -2.13
C VAL A 66 1.04 -2.95 -2.99
N ALA A 67 0.62 -4.11 -3.46
CA ALA A 67 1.44 -4.95 -4.32
C ALA A 67 1.60 -4.32 -5.70
N THR A 68 2.84 -4.16 -6.15
CA THR A 68 3.13 -3.72 -7.51
C THR A 68 2.96 -4.86 -8.49
N GLU A 69 2.76 -4.53 -9.76
CA GLU A 69 2.66 -5.53 -10.82
C GLU A 69 3.94 -6.36 -10.93
N GLY A 70 3.79 -7.66 -10.99
CA GLY A 70 4.92 -8.59 -11.09
C GLY A 70 5.60 -8.93 -9.77
N LEU A 71 5.05 -8.48 -8.64
CA LEU A 71 5.62 -8.79 -7.32
C LEU A 71 5.42 -10.27 -6.99
N ALA A 72 6.45 -10.89 -6.40
CA ALA A 72 6.42 -12.31 -6.02
C ALA A 72 6.77 -12.51 -4.55
N ILE A 73 6.21 -13.56 -3.95
CA ILE A 73 6.55 -13.95 -2.58
C ILE A 73 8.03 -14.36 -2.53
N GLY A 74 8.73 -13.87 -1.52
CA GLY A 74 10.16 -14.10 -1.36
C GLY A 74 11.05 -13.06 -2.03
N GLN A 75 10.46 -12.12 -2.77
CA GLN A 75 11.21 -11.05 -3.42
C GLN A 75 11.76 -10.08 -2.38
N SER A 76 13.00 -9.64 -2.56
CA SER A 76 13.62 -8.61 -1.74
C SER A 76 13.28 -7.22 -2.27
N ILE A 77 12.93 -6.32 -1.37
CA ILE A 77 12.58 -4.94 -1.68
C ILE A 77 13.60 -4.02 -1.01
N ALA A 78 14.23 -3.15 -1.79
CA ALA A 78 15.12 -2.13 -1.25
C ALA A 78 14.32 -0.88 -0.90
N ILE A 79 14.58 -0.30 0.26
CA ILE A 79 13.91 0.89 0.76
C ILE A 79 14.96 1.94 1.09
N GLY A 80 14.86 3.12 0.48
CA GLY A 80 15.79 4.20 0.75
C GLY A 80 15.76 5.27 -0.32
N ASP A 81 16.54 6.33 -0.11
CA ASP A 81 16.56 7.46 -1.02
C ASP A 81 17.23 7.15 -2.36
N LYS A 82 18.25 6.31 -2.34
CA LYS A 82 19.05 6.00 -3.54
C LYS A 82 19.06 4.50 -3.80
N VAL A 83 17.90 3.93 -4.02
CA VAL A 83 17.78 2.52 -4.35
C VAL A 83 17.74 2.34 -5.86
N GLN A 84 18.08 1.13 -6.31
CA GLN A 84 18.02 0.78 -7.72
C GLN A 84 16.58 0.83 -8.23
N LEU A 85 16.38 1.26 -9.46
CA LEU A 85 15.06 1.37 -10.07
C LEU A 85 14.60 -0.02 -10.52
N LYS A 86 13.94 -0.74 -9.62
CA LYS A 86 13.37 -2.07 -9.89
C LYS A 86 11.93 -2.11 -9.42
N PRO A 87 11.07 -2.93 -10.04
CA PRO A 87 9.68 -3.10 -9.58
C PRO A 87 9.63 -3.49 -8.11
N GLY A 88 8.80 -2.81 -7.33
CA GLY A 88 8.61 -3.06 -5.91
C GLY A 88 9.51 -2.26 -4.98
N ASN A 89 10.63 -1.72 -5.44
CA ASN A 89 11.49 -0.91 -4.60
C ASN A 89 10.81 0.41 -4.20
N ILE A 90 11.14 0.89 -3.01
CA ILE A 90 10.57 2.09 -2.42
C ILE A 90 11.66 3.16 -2.35
N SER A 91 11.42 4.30 -3.00
CA SER A 91 12.39 5.38 -3.10
C SER A 91 11.73 6.73 -2.93
N SER A 92 12.54 7.74 -2.64
CA SER A 92 12.12 9.15 -2.67
C SER A 92 11.80 9.56 -4.10
N LEU A 93 10.73 10.34 -4.29
CA LEU A 93 10.34 10.85 -5.62
C LEU A 93 11.45 11.67 -6.30
N ALA A 94 12.30 12.32 -5.52
CA ALA A 94 13.41 13.10 -6.07
C ALA A 94 14.43 12.24 -6.85
N HIS A 95 14.48 10.95 -6.55
CA HIS A 95 15.43 10.03 -7.17
C HIS A 95 14.78 9.11 -8.22
N ILE A 96 13.50 9.31 -8.49
CA ILE A 96 12.78 8.55 -9.51
C ILE A 96 12.75 9.39 -10.80
N PRO A 97 13.23 8.87 -11.94
CA PRO A 97 13.18 9.59 -13.20
C PRO A 97 11.76 9.90 -13.65
N GLU A 98 11.58 11.00 -14.35
CA GLU A 98 10.29 11.35 -14.95
C GLU A 98 9.86 10.27 -15.95
N GLY A 99 8.55 9.99 -15.97
CA GLY A 99 7.99 8.96 -16.84
C GLY A 99 8.00 7.55 -16.25
N THR A 100 8.55 7.36 -15.05
CA THR A 100 8.54 6.06 -14.37
C THR A 100 7.16 5.80 -13.77
N PRO A 101 6.53 4.63 -14.02
CA PRO A 101 5.28 4.26 -13.36
C PRO A 101 5.48 4.10 -11.85
N ILE A 102 4.59 4.69 -11.06
CA ILE A 102 4.59 4.58 -9.59
C ILE A 102 3.21 4.19 -9.09
N ASN A 103 3.13 3.66 -7.87
CA ASN A 103 1.85 3.36 -7.20
C ASN A 103 1.78 3.94 -5.79
#